data_4c00b6b68523a19bfd2c3ef6cf0c135a
#
_entry.id   4c00b6b68523a19bfd2c3ef6cf0c135a
#
_cell.length_a   1.000
_cell.length_b   1.000
_cell.length_c   1.000
_cell.angle_alpha   90.00
_cell.angle_beta   90.00
_cell.angle_gamma   90.00
#
_symmetry.space_group_name_H-M   'P 1'
#
loop_
_entity.id
_entity.type
_entity.pdbx_description
1 polymer ?
#
loop_
_entity_poly.entity_id
_entity_poly.type
_entity_poly.pdbx_seq_one_letter_code
_entity_poly.pdbx_strand_id
1 'polypeptide(L)'
;MNEVPASVLVEANLSEILSEVRQQEHVDATFPKDLLSFPEQMAQVQEWIEHAGEYGIAYESLVSLLERFPFKLSSQRSVKLLEVGLLMRFKTERPEDDRFDSRS
;
A
#
# COMPACT_ATOMS: atom_id res chain seq x y z
N MET A 1 -13.99 -16.05 -20.22
CA MET A 1 -12.91 -15.16 -19.91
C MET A 1 -12.77 -14.93 -18.40
N ASN A 2 -11.58 -15.07 -17.92
CA ASN A 2 -11.36 -14.97 -16.49
C ASN A 2 -10.89 -13.58 -16.12
N GLU A 3 -11.66 -12.95 -15.29
CA GLU A 3 -11.24 -11.68 -14.73
C GLU A 3 -10.53 -11.93 -13.42
N VAL A 4 -9.42 -11.22 -13.23
CA VAL A 4 -8.72 -11.30 -11.97
C VAL A 4 -9.48 -10.46 -10.96
N PRO A 5 -9.84 -11.03 -9.80
CA PRO A 5 -10.52 -10.24 -8.78
C PRO A 5 -9.68 -9.04 -8.36
N ALA A 6 -10.35 -7.95 -8.03
CA ALA A 6 -9.63 -6.74 -7.60
C ALA A 6 -8.73 -7.01 -6.41
N SER A 7 -9.18 -7.89 -5.49
CA SER A 7 -8.36 -8.19 -4.31
C SER A 7 -7.03 -8.83 -4.69
N VAL A 8 -7.02 -9.67 -5.74
CA VAL A 8 -5.77 -10.28 -6.19
C VAL A 8 -4.84 -9.22 -6.78
N LEU A 9 -5.40 -8.31 -7.57
CA LEU A 9 -4.60 -7.22 -8.12
C LEU A 9 -4.05 -6.32 -7.05
N VAL A 10 -4.87 -5.98 -6.06
CA VAL A 10 -4.43 -5.14 -4.96
C VAL A 10 -3.29 -5.82 -4.19
N GLU A 11 -3.48 -7.09 -3.87
CA GLU A 11 -2.46 -7.81 -3.13
C GLU A 11 -1.14 -7.87 -3.90
N ALA A 12 -1.21 -8.19 -5.19
CA ALA A 12 -0.01 -8.30 -6.01
C ALA A 12 0.70 -6.97 -6.10
N ASN A 13 -0.05 -5.89 -6.33
CA ASN A 13 0.56 -4.57 -6.45
C ASN A 13 1.19 -4.12 -5.14
N LEU A 14 0.49 -4.32 -4.03
CA LEU A 14 1.04 -3.95 -2.72
C LEU A 14 2.30 -4.74 -2.40
N SER A 15 2.32 -6.03 -2.74
CA SER A 15 3.48 -6.86 -2.49
C SER A 15 4.69 -6.38 -3.29
N GLU A 16 4.48 -5.96 -4.54
CA GLU A 16 5.58 -5.44 -5.35
C GLU A 16 6.11 -4.13 -4.81
N ILE A 17 5.21 -3.26 -4.38
CA ILE A 17 5.61 -1.99 -3.78
C ILE A 17 6.41 -2.24 -2.51
N LEU A 18 5.90 -3.10 -1.65
CA LEU A 18 6.59 -3.44 -0.41
C LEU A 18 7.96 -4.03 -0.69
N SER A 19 8.07 -4.87 -1.71
CA SER A 19 9.34 -5.46 -2.07
C SER A 19 10.40 -4.41 -2.38
N GLU A 20 10.01 -3.36 -3.11
CA GLU A 20 10.94 -2.31 -3.43
C GLU A 20 11.31 -1.48 -2.20
N VAL A 21 10.33 -1.18 -1.36
CA VAL A 21 10.57 -0.41 -0.14
C VAL A 21 11.49 -1.18 0.80
N ARG A 22 11.29 -2.50 0.91
CA ARG A 22 12.08 -3.34 1.81
C ARG A 22 13.55 -3.37 1.46
N GLN A 23 13.90 -3.13 0.21
CA GLN A 23 15.29 -3.14 -0.21
C GLN A 23 16.05 -1.89 0.23
N GLN A 24 15.36 -0.92 0.77
CA GLN A 24 15.96 0.37 1.12
C GLN A 24 16.20 0.48 2.61
N GLU A 25 16.94 -0.46 3.16
CA GLU A 25 17.19 -0.55 4.61
C GLU A 25 17.87 0.69 5.16
N HIS A 26 18.60 1.41 4.33
CA HIS A 26 19.31 2.60 4.77
C HIS A 26 18.35 3.68 5.30
N VAL A 27 17.09 3.63 4.91
CA VAL A 27 16.11 4.62 5.35
C VAL A 27 15.78 4.44 6.83
N ASP A 28 16.06 3.26 7.41
CA ASP A 28 15.83 3.02 8.84
C ASP A 28 16.53 4.08 9.70
N ALA A 29 17.66 4.59 9.26
CA ALA A 29 18.40 5.59 10.03
C ALA A 29 17.62 6.88 10.21
N THR A 30 16.61 7.13 9.39
CA THR A 30 15.79 8.34 9.50
C THR A 30 14.58 8.15 10.39
N PHE A 31 14.34 6.94 10.88
CA PHE A 31 13.15 6.65 11.71
C PHE A 31 13.37 7.20 13.12
N PRO A 32 12.35 7.85 13.69
CA PRO A 32 12.41 8.23 15.10
C PRO A 32 12.52 7.01 15.99
N LYS A 33 13.11 7.18 17.16
CA LYS A 33 13.34 6.06 18.07
C LYS A 33 12.06 5.48 18.63
N ASP A 34 11.00 6.28 18.70
CA ASP A 34 9.73 5.83 19.25
C ASP A 34 8.84 5.17 18.19
N LEU A 35 9.33 5.08 16.97
CA LEU A 35 8.60 4.39 15.93
C LEU A 35 9.11 2.96 15.82
N LEU A 36 8.28 2.06 15.31
CA LEU A 36 8.74 0.72 15.03
C LEU A 36 9.92 0.79 14.06
N SER A 37 10.87 -0.12 14.25
CA SER A 37 12.04 -0.16 13.39
C SER A 37 11.63 -0.51 11.95
N PHE A 38 12.54 -0.25 11.02
CA PHE A 38 12.30 -0.57 9.63
C PHE A 38 11.91 -2.04 9.43
N PRO A 39 12.65 -3.03 9.97
CA PRO A 39 12.23 -4.43 9.78
C PRO A 39 10.85 -4.72 10.37
N GLU A 40 10.54 -4.12 11.50
CA GLU A 40 9.25 -4.34 12.13
C GLU A 40 8.12 -3.73 11.32
N GLN A 41 8.34 -2.55 10.77
CA GLN A 41 7.35 -1.90 9.90
C GLN A 41 7.09 -2.75 8.67
N MET A 42 8.16 -3.24 8.05
CA MET A 42 8.03 -4.06 6.85
C MET A 42 7.28 -5.35 7.16
N ALA A 43 7.60 -5.99 8.27
CA ALA A 43 6.93 -7.22 8.66
C ALA A 43 5.43 -6.97 8.92
N GLN A 44 5.12 -5.84 9.54
CA GLN A 44 3.74 -5.50 9.83
C GLN A 44 2.93 -5.32 8.55
N VAL A 45 3.48 -4.59 7.59
CA VAL A 45 2.78 -4.36 6.33
C VAL A 45 2.61 -5.68 5.58
N GLN A 46 3.65 -6.51 5.60
CA GLN A 46 3.56 -7.81 4.94
C GLN A 46 2.47 -8.67 5.56
N GLU A 47 2.36 -8.64 6.88
CA GLU A 47 1.33 -9.39 7.58
C GLU A 47 -0.07 -8.93 7.14
N TRP A 48 -0.28 -7.62 7.07
CA TRP A 48 -1.57 -7.09 6.64
C TRP A 48 -1.90 -7.54 5.22
N ILE A 49 -0.90 -7.56 4.34
CA ILE A 49 -1.14 -7.94 2.94
C ILE A 49 -1.41 -9.43 2.81
N GLU A 50 -0.54 -10.25 3.40
CA GLU A 50 -0.51 -11.68 3.08
C GLU A 50 -1.41 -12.51 3.96
N HIS A 51 -1.58 -12.12 5.21
CA HIS A 51 -2.26 -12.99 6.16
C HIS A 51 -3.59 -12.45 6.64
N ALA A 52 -3.71 -11.14 6.74
CA ALA A 52 -4.92 -10.55 7.26
C ALA A 52 -5.85 -10.02 6.18
N GLY A 53 -5.35 -9.84 4.95
CA GLY A 53 -6.14 -9.23 3.90
C GLY A 53 -6.54 -7.81 4.20
N GLU A 54 -5.78 -7.12 5.05
CA GLU A 54 -6.08 -5.76 5.46
C GLU A 54 -5.41 -4.79 4.49
N TYR A 55 -5.90 -4.77 3.28
CA TYR A 55 -5.26 -3.99 2.21
C TYR A 55 -5.36 -2.50 2.44
N GLY A 56 -6.45 -2.03 3.04
CA GLY A 56 -6.61 -0.62 3.32
C GLY A 56 -5.55 -0.10 4.27
N ILE A 57 -5.33 -0.84 5.36
CA ILE A 57 -4.32 -0.46 6.34
C ILE A 57 -2.93 -0.55 5.73
N ALA A 58 -2.67 -1.61 4.96
CA ALA A 58 -1.38 -1.78 4.31
C ALA A 58 -1.10 -0.63 3.34
N TYR A 59 -2.08 -0.26 2.54
CA TYR A 59 -1.94 0.82 1.59
C TYR A 59 -1.66 2.14 2.30
N GLU A 60 -2.45 2.46 3.31
CA GLU A 60 -2.28 3.72 4.03
C GLU A 60 -0.93 3.78 4.74
N SER A 61 -0.48 2.64 5.27
CA SER A 61 0.82 2.59 5.92
C SER A 61 1.95 2.83 4.92
N LEU A 62 1.85 2.20 3.75
CA LEU A 62 2.87 2.40 2.73
C LEU A 62 2.90 3.85 2.25
N VAL A 63 1.73 4.43 2.01
CA VAL A 63 1.66 5.83 1.58
C VAL A 63 2.28 6.74 2.64
N SER A 64 1.94 6.49 3.91
CA SER A 64 2.47 7.28 5.00
C SER A 64 4.00 7.19 5.06
N LEU A 65 4.54 5.99 4.91
CA LEU A 65 5.98 5.81 4.91
C LEU A 65 6.64 6.54 3.76
N LEU A 66 6.02 6.46 2.58
CA LEU A 66 6.57 7.13 1.40
C LEU A 66 6.54 8.64 1.54
N GLU A 67 5.55 9.17 2.25
CA GLU A 67 5.43 10.60 2.44
C GLU A 67 6.35 11.14 3.53
N ARG A 68 6.62 10.32 4.54
CA ARG A 68 7.34 10.78 5.73
C ARG A 68 8.83 10.52 5.66
N PHE A 69 9.26 9.55 4.88
CA PHE A 69 10.65 9.11 4.86
C PHE A 69 11.17 9.06 3.43
N PRO A 70 12.49 9.16 3.24
CA PRO A 70 13.06 9.28 1.89
C PRO A 70 13.14 7.96 1.12
N PHE A 71 12.09 7.17 1.17
CA PHE A 71 11.98 6.01 0.30
C PHE A 71 11.79 6.46 -1.14
N LYS A 72 12.35 5.69 -2.07
CA LYS A 72 12.16 5.93 -3.49
C LYS A 72 11.29 4.84 -4.07
N LEU A 73 10.50 5.21 -5.06
CA LEU A 73 9.61 4.26 -5.71
C LEU A 73 9.79 4.43 -7.21
N SER A 74 10.01 3.32 -7.89
CA SER A 74 10.17 3.35 -9.35
C SER A 74 8.87 3.83 -10.00
N SER A 75 8.99 4.31 -11.24
CA SER A 75 7.82 4.75 -11.98
C SER A 75 6.79 3.64 -12.09
N GLN A 76 7.26 2.43 -12.35
CA GLN A 76 6.39 1.28 -12.49
C GLN A 76 5.58 1.04 -11.22
N ARG A 77 6.25 1.08 -10.06
CA ARG A 77 5.56 0.84 -8.80
C ARG A 77 4.71 2.02 -8.39
N SER A 78 5.09 3.22 -8.80
CA SER A 78 4.25 4.40 -8.55
C SER A 78 2.91 4.25 -9.25
N VAL A 79 2.91 3.75 -10.48
CA VAL A 79 1.67 3.50 -11.20
C VAL A 79 0.85 2.43 -10.49
N LYS A 80 1.50 1.39 -9.98
CA LYS A 80 0.79 0.35 -9.25
C LYS A 80 0.18 0.88 -7.97
N LEU A 81 0.85 1.81 -7.32
CA LEU A 81 0.29 2.44 -6.13
C LEU A 81 -0.98 3.21 -6.46
N LEU A 82 -0.97 3.96 -7.57
CA LEU A 82 -2.14 4.67 -8.02
C LEU A 82 -3.28 3.70 -8.34
N GLU A 83 -2.95 2.59 -8.98
CA GLU A 83 -3.94 1.56 -9.28
C GLU A 83 -4.62 1.05 -8.02
N VAL A 84 -3.81 0.77 -7.00
CA VAL A 84 -4.36 0.29 -5.74
C VAL A 84 -5.32 1.31 -5.15
N GLY A 85 -4.93 2.57 -5.16
CA GLY A 85 -5.78 3.62 -4.63
C GLY A 85 -7.12 3.67 -5.35
N LEU A 86 -7.09 3.56 -6.67
CA LEU A 86 -8.32 3.58 -7.44
C LEU A 86 -9.18 2.35 -7.18
N LEU A 87 -8.56 1.19 -7.13
CA LEU A 87 -9.28 -0.05 -6.90
C LEU A 87 -9.92 -0.05 -5.51
N MET A 88 -9.22 0.46 -4.52
CA MET A 88 -9.74 0.47 -3.17
C MET A 88 -10.89 1.45 -3.00
N ARG A 89 -10.89 2.53 -3.75
CA ARG A 89 -12.01 3.46 -3.73
C ARG A 89 -13.28 2.78 -4.23
N PHE A 90 -13.13 1.95 -5.23
CA PHE A 90 -14.29 1.21 -5.73
C PHE A 90 -14.75 0.16 -4.74
N LYS A 91 -13.83 -0.38 -3.97
CA LYS A 91 -14.19 -1.45 -3.04
C LYS A 91 -14.87 -0.95 -1.78
N THR A 92 -14.64 0.27 -1.38
CA THR A 92 -15.25 0.76 -0.15
C THR A 92 -16.76 0.85 -0.28
N GLU A 93 -17.26 1.36 -1.40
CA GLU A 93 -18.68 1.32 -1.73
C GLU A 93 -19.60 1.80 -0.62
N ARG A 94 -19.12 2.70 0.21
CA ARG A 94 -19.97 3.25 1.25
C ARG A 94 -20.86 4.32 0.66
N PRO A 95 -21.99 4.61 1.32
CA PRO A 95 -22.89 5.64 0.77
C PRO A 95 -22.20 6.96 0.50
N GLU A 96 -21.28 7.35 1.38
CA GLU A 96 -20.52 8.58 1.16
C GLU A 96 -19.67 8.48 -0.08
N ASP A 97 -19.08 7.31 -0.28
CA ASP A 97 -18.22 7.09 -1.43
C ASP A 97 -19.03 7.05 -2.71
N ASP A 98 -20.23 6.51 -2.63
CA ASP A 98 -21.13 6.50 -3.78
C ASP A 98 -21.37 7.88 -4.31
N ARG A 99 -21.59 8.82 -3.41
CA ARG A 99 -21.80 10.20 -3.83
C ARG A 99 -20.60 10.74 -4.57
N PHE A 100 -19.41 10.39 -4.12
CA PHE A 100 -18.20 10.81 -4.79
C PHE A 100 -18.01 10.09 -6.11
N ASP A 101 -18.36 8.82 -6.13
CA ASP A 101 -18.20 8.04 -7.33
C ASP A 101 -19.22 8.39 -8.38
N SER A 102 -20.43 8.69 -7.96
CA SER A 102 -21.48 9.01 -8.91
C SER A 102 -21.24 10.36 -9.55
N ARG A 103 -20.42 11.19 -8.90
CA ARG A 103 -20.04 12.41 -9.56
C ARG A 103 -19.23 12.09 -10.79
N SER A 104 -18.70 10.95 -10.75
CA SER A 104 -17.93 10.52 -11.90
C SER A 104 -18.85 10.05 -12.99
#